data_2fe0c286f2098c16f24a095ebc39ba4e
#
_entry.id   2fe0c286f2098c16f24a095ebc39ba4e
#
_cell.length_a   1.000
_cell.length_b   1.000
_cell.length_c   1.000
_cell.angle_alpha   90.00
_cell.angle_beta   90.00
_cell.angle_gamma   90.00
#
_symmetry.space_group_name_H-M   'P 1'
#
loop_
_entity.id
_entity.type
_entity.pdbx_description
1 polymer ?
#
loop_
_entity_poly.entity_id
_entity_poly.type
_entity_poly.pdbx_seq_one_letter_code
_entity_poly.pdbx_strand_id
1 'polypeptide(L)'
;GAQGGQDVTLTGAQYCAEIDAAVQRLRSITGKEPLPMFRAPGGKTSPRLLQVAQHCGYNHVGWTPAGFLGDELSSERYSNAKLLQDALRNIRNGDVLLAHLGIWSRKDPWAPAVLEPLIEGLKGRGLCFRTLREHPRYQGGLNGDMAGGKRSGRR
;
A
#
# COMPACT_ATOMS: atom_id res chain seq x y z
N GLY A 1 1.45 24.25 -6.88
CA GLY A 1 2.45 24.52 -5.86
C GLY A 1 2.26 23.56 -4.72
N ALA A 2 3.19 22.58 -4.57
CA ALA A 2 3.23 21.73 -3.42
C ALA A 2 3.61 22.61 -2.22
N GLN A 3 2.66 22.91 -1.37
CA GLN A 3 2.95 23.45 -0.06
C GLN A 3 3.62 22.35 0.74
N GLY A 4 4.87 22.59 1.15
CA GLY A 4 5.60 21.73 2.04
C GLY A 4 4.75 21.46 3.27
N GLY A 5 4.42 20.18 3.48
CA GLY A 5 3.67 19.78 4.65
C GLY A 5 4.43 20.19 5.88
N GLN A 6 3.86 21.08 6.66
CA GLN A 6 4.28 21.27 8.03
C GLN A 6 4.22 19.88 8.69
N ASP A 7 5.28 19.51 9.36
CA ASP A 7 5.29 18.37 10.28
C ASP A 7 4.34 18.71 11.44
N VAL A 8 3.04 18.55 11.17
CA VAL A 8 2.04 18.65 12.21
C VAL A 8 2.18 17.39 13.04
N THR A 9 2.77 17.52 14.22
CA THR A 9 2.86 16.42 15.17
C THR A 9 1.47 16.15 15.73
N LEU A 10 0.73 15.26 15.05
CA LEU A 10 -0.57 14.83 15.52
C LEU A 10 -0.43 14.00 16.80
N THR A 11 -1.34 14.20 17.75
CA THR A 11 -1.49 13.27 18.86
C THR A 11 -1.99 11.91 18.34
N GLY A 12 -1.86 10.86 19.12
CA GLY A 12 -2.41 9.55 18.76
C GLY A 12 -3.90 9.61 18.48
N ALA A 13 -4.66 10.32 19.31
CA ALA A 13 -6.10 10.49 19.10
C ALA A 13 -6.43 11.25 17.80
N GLN A 14 -5.68 12.29 17.46
CA GLN A 14 -5.84 13.03 16.22
C GLN A 14 -5.52 12.17 14.99
N TYR A 15 -4.47 11.36 15.06
CA TYR A 15 -4.09 10.45 13.99
C TYR A 15 -5.19 9.42 13.72
N CYS A 16 -5.74 8.82 14.77
CA CYS A 16 -6.88 7.90 14.67
C CYS A 16 -8.12 8.58 14.09
N ALA A 17 -8.42 9.81 14.52
CA ALA A 17 -9.56 10.57 14.04
C ALA A 17 -9.48 10.87 12.54
N GLU A 18 -8.28 11.14 12.01
CA GLU A 18 -8.06 11.33 10.56
C GLU A 18 -8.39 10.06 9.76
N ILE A 19 -7.96 8.90 10.25
CA ILE A 19 -8.28 7.62 9.61
C ILE A 19 -9.79 7.34 9.69
N ASP A 20 -10.38 7.53 10.87
CA ASP A 20 -11.82 7.32 11.11
C ASP A 20 -12.68 8.19 10.19
N ALA A 21 -12.29 9.44 9.97
CA ALA A 21 -13.02 10.34 9.08
C ALA A 21 -13.07 9.81 7.64
N ALA A 22 -11.96 9.29 7.14
CA ALA A 22 -11.91 8.66 5.81
C ALA A 22 -12.77 7.38 5.75
N VAL A 23 -12.72 6.56 6.78
CA VAL A 23 -13.52 5.33 6.89
C VAL A 23 -15.01 5.66 6.89
N GLN A 24 -15.44 6.64 7.68
CA GLN A 24 -16.83 7.06 7.72
C GLN A 24 -17.32 7.61 6.37
N ARG A 25 -16.49 8.36 5.69
CA ARG A 25 -16.81 8.86 4.36
C ARG A 25 -16.99 7.73 3.34
N LEU A 26 -16.08 6.76 3.35
CA LEU A 26 -16.21 5.58 2.48
C LEU A 26 -17.48 4.77 2.81
N ARG A 27 -17.77 4.57 4.09
CA ARG A 27 -18.99 3.90 4.53
C ARG A 27 -20.25 4.61 4.03
N SER A 28 -20.29 5.94 4.10
CA SER A 28 -21.43 6.73 3.63
C SER A 28 -21.63 6.64 2.12
N ILE A 29 -20.54 6.56 1.35
CA ILE A 29 -20.57 6.46 -0.12
C ILE A 29 -20.93 5.06 -0.58
N THR A 30 -20.34 4.04 0.04
CA THR A 30 -20.45 2.65 -0.42
C THR A 30 -21.58 1.86 0.25
N GLY A 31 -22.08 2.31 1.39
CA GLY A 31 -22.99 1.56 2.25
C GLY A 31 -22.38 0.30 2.87
N LYS A 32 -21.06 0.12 2.77
CA LYS A 32 -20.34 -1.05 3.26
C LYS A 32 -19.26 -0.64 4.27
N GLU A 33 -18.95 -1.56 5.18
CA GLU A 33 -17.83 -1.38 6.09
C GLU A 33 -16.51 -1.52 5.35
N PRO A 34 -15.64 -0.48 5.33
CA PRO A 34 -14.31 -0.58 4.76
C PRO A 34 -13.44 -1.58 5.53
N LEU A 35 -12.49 -2.18 4.84
CA LEU A 35 -11.46 -2.97 5.52
C LEU A 35 -10.65 -2.09 6.47
N PRO A 36 -10.18 -2.63 7.61
CA PRO A 36 -9.41 -1.88 8.60
C PRO A 36 -7.94 -1.68 8.12
N MET A 37 -7.80 -1.19 6.93
CA MET A 37 -6.52 -0.90 6.28
C MET A 37 -6.45 0.56 5.86
N PHE A 38 -5.27 1.13 5.94
CA PHE A 38 -5.02 2.47 5.42
C PHE A 38 -3.61 2.56 4.82
N ARG A 39 -3.39 3.59 4.05
CA ARG A 39 -2.06 3.99 3.60
C ARG A 39 -1.82 5.42 4.02
N ALA A 40 -0.69 5.65 4.68
CA ALA A 40 -0.27 6.99 5.07
C ALA A 40 0.01 7.85 3.82
N PRO A 41 -0.40 9.13 3.82
CA PRO A 41 -0.08 10.06 2.74
C PRO A 41 1.42 10.08 2.46
N GLY A 42 1.80 9.96 1.17
CA GLY A 42 3.19 9.86 0.74
C GLY A 42 3.93 8.60 1.24
N GLY A 43 3.23 7.62 1.81
CA GLY A 43 3.83 6.42 2.38
C GLY A 43 4.67 6.69 3.63
N LYS A 44 4.60 7.89 4.20
CA LYS A 44 5.41 8.29 5.37
C LYS A 44 4.86 7.69 6.64
N THR A 45 5.65 6.85 7.28
CA THR A 45 5.30 6.20 8.54
C THR A 45 6.44 6.32 9.55
N SER A 46 6.10 6.08 10.80
CA SER A 46 7.07 5.90 11.89
C SER A 46 6.60 4.74 12.77
N PRO A 47 7.49 4.09 13.54
CA PRO A 47 7.10 3.05 14.47
C PRO A 47 5.98 3.50 15.43
N ARG A 48 6.06 4.74 15.91
CA ARG A 48 5.03 5.33 16.78
C ARG A 48 3.67 5.41 16.09
N LEU A 49 3.62 5.95 14.86
CA LEU A 49 2.37 6.11 14.13
C LEU A 49 1.74 4.77 13.73
N LEU A 50 2.57 3.79 13.38
CA LEU A 50 2.10 2.43 13.10
C LEU A 50 1.47 1.77 14.35
N GLN A 51 2.08 1.93 15.51
CA GLN A 51 1.52 1.45 16.77
C GLN A 51 0.21 2.14 17.11
N VAL A 52 0.15 3.45 16.95
CA VAL A 52 -1.07 4.23 17.20
C VAL A 52 -2.21 3.76 16.30
N ALA A 53 -1.97 3.62 15.00
CA ALA A 53 -2.98 3.15 14.06
C ALA A 53 -3.46 1.73 14.40
N GLN A 54 -2.54 0.85 14.75
CA GLN A 54 -2.85 -0.52 15.17
C GLN A 54 -3.70 -0.56 16.44
N HIS A 55 -3.42 0.33 17.39
CA HIS A 55 -4.22 0.49 18.61
C HIS A 55 -5.65 0.93 18.32
N CYS A 56 -5.85 1.73 17.27
CA CYS A 56 -7.16 2.15 16.79
C CYS A 56 -7.85 1.12 15.88
N GLY A 57 -7.23 -0.02 15.66
CA GLY A 57 -7.78 -1.10 14.85
C GLY A 57 -7.43 -1.04 13.36
N TYR A 58 -6.45 -0.22 12.95
CA TYR A 58 -6.06 -0.06 11.55
C TYR A 58 -4.69 -0.62 11.25
N ASN A 59 -4.56 -1.33 10.12
CA ASN A 59 -3.29 -1.81 9.60
C ASN A 59 -2.82 -0.94 8.43
N HIS A 60 -1.58 -0.49 8.51
CA HIS A 60 -0.96 0.22 7.41
C HIS A 60 -0.56 -0.74 6.29
N VAL A 61 -0.92 -0.38 5.07
CA VAL A 61 -0.53 -1.10 3.85
C VAL A 61 0.40 -0.22 3.05
N GLY A 62 1.64 -0.64 2.94
CA GLY A 62 2.63 -0.05 2.07
C GLY A 62 2.82 -0.87 0.79
N TRP A 63 4.03 -0.91 0.32
CA TRP A 63 4.49 -1.74 -0.79
C TRP A 63 5.84 -2.35 -0.45
N THR A 64 6.21 -3.40 -1.14
CA THR A 64 7.55 -3.99 -1.00
C THR A 64 8.54 -3.25 -1.89
N PRO A 65 9.86 -3.32 -1.62
CA PRO A 65 10.85 -2.63 -2.44
C PRO A 65 10.75 -2.96 -3.94
N ALA A 66 10.59 -4.23 -4.30
CA ALA A 66 10.40 -4.64 -5.69
C ALA A 66 9.02 -4.26 -6.24
N GLY A 67 8.05 -4.02 -5.38
CA GLY A 67 6.70 -3.58 -5.73
C GLY A 67 6.58 -2.10 -6.03
N PHE A 68 7.61 -1.30 -5.77
CA PHE A 68 7.68 0.08 -6.22
C PHE A 68 7.91 0.11 -7.71
N LEU A 69 6.86 0.39 -8.48
CA LEU A 69 6.90 0.28 -9.94
C LEU A 69 7.55 1.48 -10.63
N GLY A 70 7.80 2.55 -9.89
CA GLY A 70 8.48 3.75 -10.40
C GLY A 70 7.64 4.59 -11.35
N ASP A 71 6.34 4.37 -11.43
CA ASP A 71 5.42 5.02 -12.33
C ASP A 71 5.26 6.55 -12.09
N GLU A 72 5.76 7.05 -10.98
CA GLU A 72 5.82 8.47 -10.65
C GLU A 72 7.18 9.12 -10.95
N LEU A 73 8.18 8.32 -11.34
CA LEU A 73 9.52 8.81 -11.66
C LEU A 73 9.56 9.49 -13.03
N SER A 74 10.58 10.32 -13.24
CA SER A 74 10.77 11.02 -14.51
C SER A 74 10.94 10.07 -15.70
N SER A 75 10.17 10.27 -16.75
CA SER A 75 10.24 9.51 -18.01
C SER A 75 11.61 9.56 -18.66
N GLU A 76 12.33 10.65 -18.48
CA GLU A 76 13.65 10.86 -19.11
C GLU A 76 14.70 9.91 -18.58
N ARG A 77 14.60 9.56 -17.29
CA ARG A 77 15.52 8.63 -16.64
C ARG A 77 14.97 7.22 -16.54
N TYR A 78 13.67 7.09 -16.48
CA TYR A 78 12.95 5.85 -16.23
C TYR A 78 11.85 5.65 -17.26
N SER A 79 12.23 5.20 -18.44
CA SER A 79 11.27 4.89 -19.50
C SER A 79 10.31 3.77 -19.09
N ASN A 80 9.15 3.72 -19.72
CA ASN A 80 8.19 2.62 -19.50
C ASN A 80 8.82 1.25 -19.74
N ALA A 81 9.64 1.13 -20.79
CA ALA A 81 10.33 -0.13 -21.11
C ALA A 81 11.28 -0.56 -19.99
N LYS A 82 12.06 0.40 -19.44
CA LYS A 82 12.97 0.12 -18.33
C LYS A 82 12.19 -0.30 -17.07
N LEU A 83 11.15 0.43 -16.71
CA LEU A 83 10.34 0.12 -15.53
C LEU A 83 9.68 -1.26 -15.64
N LEU A 84 9.16 -1.60 -16.82
CA LEU A 84 8.59 -2.92 -17.07
C LEU A 84 9.64 -4.02 -16.92
N GLN A 85 10.80 -3.85 -17.53
CA GLN A 85 11.89 -4.82 -17.44
C GLN A 85 12.35 -5.04 -16.01
N ASP A 86 12.55 -3.97 -15.26
CA ASP A 86 12.98 -4.04 -13.85
C ASP A 86 11.91 -4.74 -12.98
N ALA A 87 10.65 -4.43 -13.18
CA ALA A 87 9.55 -5.06 -12.46
C ALA A 87 9.45 -6.57 -12.76
N LEU A 88 9.50 -6.95 -14.05
CA LEU A 88 9.46 -8.36 -14.44
C LEU A 88 10.66 -9.17 -13.92
N ARG A 89 11.80 -8.52 -13.70
CA ARG A 89 12.99 -9.17 -13.14
C ARG A 89 12.93 -9.34 -11.64
N ASN A 90 12.43 -8.32 -10.93
CA ASN A 90 12.61 -8.19 -9.50
C ASN A 90 11.41 -8.62 -8.65
N ILE A 91 10.20 -8.52 -9.19
CA ILE A 91 8.99 -8.89 -8.46
C ILE A 91 8.97 -10.39 -8.17
N ARG A 92 8.64 -10.75 -6.93
CA ARG A 92 8.57 -12.12 -6.44
C ARG A 92 7.25 -12.40 -5.76
N ASN A 93 7.00 -13.66 -5.46
CA ASN A 93 5.84 -14.07 -4.68
C ASN A 93 5.80 -13.35 -3.32
N GLY A 94 4.64 -12.85 -2.97
CA GLY A 94 4.42 -12.10 -1.73
C GLY A 94 4.67 -10.59 -1.83
N ASP A 95 5.16 -10.09 -2.97
CA ASP A 95 5.32 -8.65 -3.16
C ASP A 95 3.98 -7.92 -3.24
N VAL A 96 3.95 -6.74 -2.65
CA VAL A 96 2.84 -5.79 -2.74
C VAL A 96 3.23 -4.68 -3.71
N LEU A 97 2.46 -4.53 -4.77
CA LEU A 97 2.74 -3.59 -5.85
C LEU A 97 2.02 -2.26 -5.61
N LEU A 98 2.71 -1.17 -5.94
CA LEU A 98 2.17 0.18 -5.92
C LEU A 98 2.15 0.76 -7.33
N ALA A 99 0.97 1.11 -7.81
CA ALA A 99 0.75 1.82 -9.06
C ALA A 99 -0.14 3.03 -8.85
N HIS A 100 0.09 4.06 -9.63
CA HIS A 100 -0.73 5.27 -9.66
C HIS A 100 -1.50 5.36 -10.99
N LEU A 101 -2.71 5.86 -10.92
CA LEU A 101 -3.49 6.20 -12.09
C LEU A 101 -3.43 7.72 -12.31
N GLY A 102 -2.90 8.13 -13.45
CA GLY A 102 -2.89 9.54 -13.82
C GLY A 102 -1.77 10.38 -13.21
N ILE A 103 -0.54 9.96 -13.36
CA ILE A 103 0.63 10.78 -13.04
C ILE A 103 0.86 11.79 -14.17
N TRP A 104 0.54 13.04 -13.89
CA TRP A 104 0.60 14.14 -14.87
C TRP A 104 2.01 14.56 -15.27
N SER A 105 3.01 14.27 -14.43
CA SER A 105 4.39 14.68 -14.66
C SER A 105 5.14 13.81 -15.68
N ARG A 106 4.59 12.65 -16.04
CA ARG A 106 5.24 11.78 -17.01
C ARG A 106 4.82 12.13 -18.44
N LYS A 107 5.81 12.19 -19.32
CA LYS A 107 5.59 12.38 -20.77
C LYS A 107 5.09 11.09 -21.44
N ASP A 108 5.50 9.93 -20.91
CA ASP A 108 5.04 8.59 -21.30
C ASP A 108 4.25 7.98 -20.13
N PRO A 109 2.92 8.15 -20.07
CA PRO A 109 2.13 7.61 -18.97
C PRO A 109 2.35 6.11 -18.78
N TRP A 110 2.68 5.72 -17.55
CA TRP A 110 2.94 4.32 -17.23
C TRP A 110 1.65 3.47 -17.33
N ALA A 111 0.59 3.91 -16.72
CA ALA A 111 -0.70 3.27 -16.80
C ALA A 111 -1.58 3.96 -17.86
N PRO A 112 -2.30 3.22 -18.71
CA PRO A 112 -2.41 1.75 -18.73
C PRO A 112 -1.32 1.05 -19.54
N ALA A 113 -0.46 1.75 -20.25
CA ALA A 113 0.46 1.20 -21.25
C ALA A 113 1.36 0.07 -20.75
N VAL A 114 1.83 0.14 -19.50
CA VAL A 114 2.72 -0.87 -18.91
C VAL A 114 1.95 -1.87 -18.05
N LEU A 115 0.76 -1.54 -17.57
CA LEU A 115 0.02 -2.37 -16.63
C LEU A 115 -0.33 -3.74 -17.22
N GLU A 116 -0.87 -3.79 -18.40
CA GLU A 116 -1.24 -5.05 -19.07
C GLU A 116 -0.01 -5.94 -19.36
N PRO A 117 1.05 -5.45 -20.02
CA PRO A 117 2.28 -6.24 -20.20
C PRO A 117 2.90 -6.72 -18.90
N LEU A 118 2.83 -5.92 -17.82
CA LEU A 118 3.31 -6.31 -16.51
C LEU A 118 2.52 -7.48 -15.94
N ILE A 119 1.19 -7.40 -15.99
CA ILE A 119 0.31 -8.46 -15.49
C ILE A 119 0.57 -9.76 -16.25
N GLU A 120 0.61 -9.69 -17.56
CA GLU A 120 0.86 -10.86 -18.41
C GLU A 120 2.25 -11.45 -18.19
N GLY A 121 3.26 -10.61 -18.11
CA GLY A 121 4.64 -11.04 -17.87
C GLY A 121 4.83 -11.70 -16.50
N LEU A 122 4.22 -11.18 -15.44
CA LEU A 122 4.25 -11.80 -14.12
C LEU A 122 3.49 -13.12 -14.09
N LYS A 123 2.33 -13.22 -14.74
CA LYS A 123 1.59 -14.47 -14.90
C LYS A 123 2.41 -15.51 -15.69
N GLY A 124 3.10 -15.08 -16.74
CA GLY A 124 4.03 -15.93 -17.51
C GLY A 124 5.19 -16.47 -16.69
N ARG A 125 5.59 -15.79 -15.61
CA ARG A 125 6.57 -16.27 -14.63
C ARG A 125 5.97 -17.18 -13.56
N GLY A 126 4.69 -17.54 -13.66
CA GLY A 126 3.99 -18.40 -12.70
C GLY A 126 3.45 -17.65 -11.47
N LEU A 127 3.44 -16.33 -11.48
CA LEU A 127 2.84 -15.53 -10.41
C LEU A 127 1.35 -15.33 -10.66
N CYS A 128 0.57 -15.23 -9.60
CA CYS A 128 -0.84 -14.84 -9.67
C CYS A 128 -1.09 -13.61 -8.81
N PHE A 129 -2.14 -12.87 -9.17
CA PHE A 129 -2.54 -11.69 -8.43
C PHE A 129 -3.60 -12.06 -7.39
N ARG A 130 -3.42 -11.56 -6.19
CA ARG A 130 -4.35 -11.73 -5.08
C ARG A 130 -4.70 -10.38 -4.50
N THR A 131 -5.82 -10.33 -3.80
CA THR A 131 -6.18 -9.13 -3.05
C THR A 131 -5.35 -9.02 -1.77
N LEU A 132 -5.22 -7.79 -1.25
CA LEU A 132 -4.56 -7.56 0.04
C LEU A 132 -5.23 -8.35 1.18
N ARG A 133 -6.52 -8.61 1.08
CA ARG A 133 -7.27 -9.41 2.03
C ARG A 133 -6.72 -10.83 2.18
N GLU A 134 -6.18 -11.38 1.11
CA GLU A 134 -5.61 -12.75 1.07
C GLU A 134 -4.12 -12.77 1.41
N HIS A 135 -3.49 -11.60 1.56
CA HIS A 135 -2.06 -11.52 1.87
C HIS A 135 -1.78 -11.93 3.33
N PRO A 136 -0.84 -12.86 3.60
CA PRO A 136 -0.60 -13.39 4.95
C PRO A 136 -0.31 -12.31 5.99
N ARG A 137 0.34 -11.22 5.58
CA ARG A 137 0.67 -10.10 6.47
C ARG A 137 -0.56 -9.34 6.98
N TYR A 138 -1.66 -9.35 6.23
CA TYR A 138 -2.86 -8.56 6.51
C TYR A 138 -4.05 -9.39 6.94
N GLN A 139 -4.04 -10.70 6.76
CA GLN A 139 -5.15 -11.59 7.13
C GLN A 139 -5.50 -11.54 8.62
N GLY A 140 -4.51 -11.49 9.50
CA GLY A 140 -4.74 -11.44 10.96
C GLY A 140 -5.47 -10.19 11.45
N GLY A 141 -5.30 -9.07 10.77
CA GLY A 141 -5.98 -7.81 11.09
C GLY A 141 -7.44 -7.76 10.67
N LEU A 142 -7.85 -8.65 9.75
CA LEU A 142 -9.20 -8.69 9.21
C LEU A 142 -10.17 -9.55 10.05
N ASN A 143 -9.64 -10.45 10.86
CA ASN A 143 -10.44 -11.44 11.61
C ASN A 143 -10.67 -11.08 13.07
N GLY A 144 -10.30 -9.88 13.51
CA GLY A 144 -10.61 -9.42 14.86
C GLY A 144 -9.89 -10.16 16.01
N ASP A 145 -9.01 -11.11 15.70
CA ASP A 145 -8.25 -11.85 16.71
C ASP A 145 -6.93 -11.19 17.04
N MET A 146 -7.02 -10.08 17.75
CA MET A 146 -5.95 -9.61 18.62
C MET A 146 -6.07 -10.27 20.00
N ALA A 147 -6.36 -11.56 20.05
CA ALA A 147 -6.24 -12.35 21.26
C ALA A 147 -4.77 -12.66 21.48
N GLY A 148 -4.22 -12.14 22.56
CA GLY A 148 -2.83 -12.30 22.96
C GLY A 148 -2.36 -13.74 22.94
N GLY A 149 -1.54 -14.06 21.97
CA GLY A 149 -0.78 -15.31 21.96
C GLY A 149 0.27 -15.28 23.06
N LYS A 150 -0.03 -15.78 24.22
CA LYS A 150 0.96 -16.19 25.20
C LYS A 150 1.92 -17.16 24.52
N ARG A 151 3.14 -16.74 24.32
CA ARG A 151 4.24 -17.69 24.07
C ARG A 151 4.39 -18.53 25.33
N SER A 152 3.82 -19.73 25.33
CA SER A 152 4.18 -20.73 26.32
C SER A 152 5.58 -21.23 25.97
N GLY A 153 6.55 -20.89 26.80
CA GLY A 153 7.82 -21.56 26.80
C GLY A 153 7.64 -23.02 27.22
N ARG A 154 8.21 -23.92 26.48
CA ARG A 154 8.61 -25.23 26.98
C ARG A 154 10.05 -25.48 26.57
N ARG A 155 10.81 -25.59 27.54
CA ARG A 155 11.98 -26.38 27.96
C ARG A 155 12.69 -27.18 26.85
#